data_b65520e97646ae63dc5f1659a43e9eee
#
_entry.id   b65520e97646ae63dc5f1659a43e9eee
#
_cell.length_a   1.000
_cell.length_b   1.000
_cell.length_c   1.000
_cell.angle_alpha   90.00
_cell.angle_beta   90.00
_cell.angle_gamma   90.00
#
_symmetry.space_group_name_H-M   'P 1'
#
loop_
_entity.id
_entity.type
_entity.pdbx_description
1 polymer ?
#
loop_
_entity_poly.entity_id
_entity_poly.type
_entity_poly.pdbx_seq_one_letter_code
_entity_poly.pdbx_strand_id
1 'polypeptide(L)'
;MPFEKKDIVPINYTSRDYESIRNDLITHVRRYYPTVYQDFNEASFGSIMLDSVAYVGDVLSFYMDYNVNESFLDSSIEKNNVIKLARQMGYRYAGVPASSGTVTLYIVVPASPNGVQPDLDYAPILKKGAVFSAGSGANFTLNEDVDFSLPSNEVVVATVDTDTGVPTGYAIKAYGQVISGEIKVKNIDVGNFERFRKVLISDKNVTEIVSVYDTNGNQYYEVDYLTQDTIYVPIINKNSDSDSVPMILKPRKVPRRFVFEQLSNQFYLQFGYGSEKNLTNEMISEPNKVIMQVNGKDYVVDESFDPTNLIETDKMGVSPTNTTLTVRYRKNSTNANNITSRALTSVGDAQYSFANIGALSSQRVNDVISSLEFENEKPIIGSVTAPNSEEIKHRAYGAFSSQNRAVTAEDYKAVVYSMPPKFGAVKRCNIVQDQDSFKRNLNMYVISEDSEGNLTESTSTLKSNLKEYLSNYKMINDTIDILDARVVNLGIEIDIVADENKNKFDVLQAAVDSIKFEILGSKYNIAEPVRVSDIFRTLKNVDGVLDVITVDITRKSGSLYSSFSYDVKGNTSPDGRLILGREDVVFEIKYPDSDIIGTVR
;
A
#
# COMPACT_ATOMS: atom_id res chain seq x y z
N MET A 1 -32.65 69.81 4.15
CA MET A 1 -32.72 68.70 5.12
C MET A 1 -31.32 68.32 5.46
N PRO A 2 -30.88 68.37 6.71
CA PRO A 2 -29.54 67.93 7.07
C PRO A 2 -29.43 66.41 6.92
N PHE A 3 -28.41 65.93 6.24
CA PHE A 3 -28.06 64.53 6.17
C PHE A 3 -27.69 64.05 7.56
N GLU A 4 -28.54 63.27 8.23
CA GLU A 4 -28.18 62.54 9.43
C GLU A 4 -27.02 61.60 9.10
N LYS A 5 -25.88 61.82 9.75
CA LYS A 5 -24.77 60.88 9.72
C LYS A 5 -25.26 59.55 10.32
N LYS A 6 -25.56 58.56 9.48
CA LYS A 6 -25.80 57.20 9.96
C LYS A 6 -24.46 56.69 10.53
N ASP A 7 -24.45 56.45 11.85
CA ASP A 7 -23.31 55.78 12.49
C ASP A 7 -23.03 54.43 11.83
N ILE A 8 -21.85 54.25 11.33
CA ILE A 8 -21.41 53.00 10.72
C ILE A 8 -21.30 51.99 11.84
N VAL A 9 -22.22 51.04 11.92
CA VAL A 9 -22.07 49.87 12.81
C VAL A 9 -20.98 48.98 12.21
N PRO A 10 -19.96 48.60 12.99
CA PRO A 10 -18.98 47.66 12.51
C PRO A 10 -19.67 46.35 12.14
N ILE A 11 -19.40 45.86 10.92
CA ILE A 11 -19.88 44.57 10.45
C ILE A 11 -19.24 43.49 11.34
N ASN A 12 -20.07 42.65 11.96
CA ASN A 12 -19.58 41.53 12.73
C ASN A 12 -19.22 40.36 11.79
N TYR A 13 -17.93 40.16 11.54
CA TYR A 13 -17.44 39.10 10.66
C TYR A 13 -17.43 37.70 11.36
N THR A 14 -17.80 37.60 12.63
CA THR A 14 -17.80 36.36 13.41
C THR A 14 -19.15 35.72 13.53
N SER A 15 -20.24 36.38 13.08
CA SER A 15 -21.60 35.81 13.07
C SER A 15 -21.73 34.73 11.99
N ARG A 16 -21.67 33.47 12.37
CA ARG A 16 -21.67 32.34 11.43
C ARG A 16 -22.79 31.34 11.64
N ASP A 17 -23.41 31.35 12.81
CA ASP A 17 -24.53 30.51 13.18
C ASP A 17 -25.87 31.16 12.83
N TYR A 18 -26.89 30.33 12.62
CA TYR A 18 -28.23 30.74 12.23
C TYR A 18 -28.79 31.89 13.11
N GLU A 19 -28.66 31.76 14.43
CA GLU A 19 -29.21 32.76 15.36
C GLU A 19 -28.49 34.12 15.25
N SER A 20 -27.17 34.11 15.14
CA SER A 20 -26.38 35.33 14.98
C SER A 20 -26.68 36.03 13.65
N ILE A 21 -26.76 35.27 12.55
CA ILE A 21 -27.09 35.82 11.23
C ILE A 21 -28.53 36.38 11.24
N ARG A 22 -29.46 35.68 11.84
CA ARG A 22 -30.85 36.14 11.99
C ARG A 22 -30.95 37.44 12.77
N ASN A 23 -30.26 37.55 13.91
CA ASN A 23 -30.24 38.73 14.75
C ASN A 23 -29.59 39.92 14.03
N ASP A 24 -28.53 39.70 13.28
CA ASP A 24 -27.87 40.72 12.47
C ASP A 24 -28.80 41.21 11.34
N LEU A 25 -29.53 40.31 10.69
CA LEU A 25 -30.53 40.68 9.67
C LEU A 25 -31.68 41.49 10.27
N ILE A 26 -32.22 41.10 11.43
CA ILE A 26 -33.24 41.86 12.14
C ILE A 26 -32.73 43.26 12.52
N THR A 27 -31.52 43.35 13.05
CA THR A 27 -30.87 44.61 13.42
C THR A 27 -30.67 45.51 12.20
N HIS A 28 -30.23 44.91 11.07
CA HIS A 28 -30.10 45.60 9.80
C HIS A 28 -31.44 46.17 9.31
N VAL A 29 -32.53 45.37 9.29
CA VAL A 29 -33.87 45.81 8.86
C VAL A 29 -34.40 46.91 9.77
N ARG A 30 -34.30 46.78 11.09
CA ARG A 30 -34.75 47.80 12.05
C ARG A 30 -34.03 49.13 11.85
N ARG A 31 -32.75 49.09 11.46
CA ARG A 31 -31.94 50.31 11.30
C ARG A 31 -32.17 51.02 9.97
N TYR A 32 -32.26 50.29 8.90
CA TYR A 32 -32.29 50.85 7.55
C TYR A 32 -33.73 51.02 7.01
N TYR A 33 -34.68 50.23 7.55
CA TYR A 33 -36.08 50.23 7.09
C TYR A 33 -37.08 50.38 8.26
N PRO A 34 -36.88 51.29 9.22
CA PRO A 34 -37.64 51.37 10.46
C PRO A 34 -39.14 51.69 10.25
N THR A 35 -39.48 52.36 9.16
CA THR A 35 -40.85 52.77 8.82
C THR A 35 -41.52 51.84 7.82
N VAL A 36 -40.77 50.98 7.14
CA VAL A 36 -41.24 50.12 6.05
C VAL A 36 -41.61 48.74 6.56
N TYR A 37 -40.85 48.22 7.52
CA TYR A 37 -41.08 46.91 8.09
C TYR A 37 -40.92 46.93 9.61
N GLN A 38 -42.03 46.60 10.30
CA GLN A 38 -42.10 46.65 11.77
C GLN A 38 -42.57 45.35 12.39
N ASP A 39 -43.07 44.38 11.57
CA ASP A 39 -43.63 43.12 12.04
C ASP A 39 -42.55 42.03 12.06
N PHE A 40 -41.96 41.81 13.24
CA PHE A 40 -41.00 40.76 13.51
C PHE A 40 -41.60 39.54 14.23
N ASN A 41 -42.94 39.37 14.13
CA ASN A 41 -43.60 38.19 14.67
C ASN A 41 -43.14 36.92 13.88
N GLU A 42 -42.87 35.83 14.57
CA GLU A 42 -42.42 34.55 13.96
C GLU A 42 -43.36 34.04 12.86
N ALA A 43 -44.64 34.33 12.94
CA ALA A 43 -45.65 33.95 11.96
C ALA A 43 -45.76 34.91 10.76
N SER A 44 -45.01 36.03 10.74
CA SER A 44 -45.09 36.99 9.64
C SER A 44 -44.29 36.52 8.42
N PHE A 45 -44.80 36.83 7.22
CA PHE A 45 -44.11 36.49 5.96
C PHE A 45 -42.68 37.06 5.90
N GLY A 46 -42.48 38.27 6.41
CA GLY A 46 -41.16 38.91 6.43
C GLY A 46 -40.20 38.20 7.39
N SER A 47 -40.69 37.71 8.54
CA SER A 47 -39.87 36.91 9.47
C SER A 47 -39.46 35.58 8.82
N ILE A 48 -40.38 34.88 8.14
CA ILE A 48 -40.08 33.66 7.39
C ILE A 48 -39.03 33.90 6.31
N MET A 49 -39.08 35.04 5.62
CA MET A 49 -38.07 35.38 4.62
C MET A 49 -36.70 35.66 5.26
N LEU A 50 -36.65 36.39 6.39
CA LEU A 50 -35.41 36.60 7.15
C LEU A 50 -34.82 35.28 7.66
N ASP A 51 -35.68 34.40 8.17
CA ASP A 51 -35.29 33.07 8.65
C ASP A 51 -34.73 32.19 7.51
N SER A 52 -35.36 32.26 6.33
CA SER A 52 -34.88 31.55 5.14
C SER A 52 -33.50 32.07 4.68
N VAL A 53 -33.29 33.39 4.70
CA VAL A 53 -31.98 34.00 4.36
C VAL A 53 -30.94 33.65 5.40
N ALA A 54 -31.30 33.66 6.69
CA ALA A 54 -30.38 33.25 7.78
C ALA A 54 -29.99 31.78 7.65
N TYR A 55 -30.93 30.90 7.32
CA TYR A 55 -30.65 29.49 7.06
C TYR A 55 -29.71 29.28 5.87
N VAL A 56 -29.93 29.97 4.76
CA VAL A 56 -29.00 29.94 3.60
C VAL A 56 -27.64 30.46 4.00
N GLY A 57 -27.57 31.53 4.80
CA GLY A 57 -26.31 32.08 5.32
C GLY A 57 -25.54 31.09 6.19
N ASP A 58 -26.23 30.39 7.08
CA ASP A 58 -25.64 29.34 7.93
C ASP A 58 -25.10 28.17 7.10
N VAL A 59 -25.89 27.66 6.15
CA VAL A 59 -25.45 26.59 5.23
C VAL A 59 -24.25 27.03 4.40
N LEU A 60 -24.23 28.24 3.88
CA LEU A 60 -23.06 28.79 3.15
C LEU A 60 -21.83 28.92 4.03
N SER A 61 -21.99 29.37 5.27
CA SER A 61 -20.92 29.47 6.25
C SER A 61 -20.33 28.09 6.54
N PHE A 62 -21.18 27.10 6.75
CA PHE A 62 -20.75 25.70 6.93
C PHE A 62 -19.94 25.20 5.73
N TYR A 63 -20.43 25.41 4.49
CA TYR A 63 -19.69 24.98 3.30
C TYR A 63 -18.34 25.72 3.13
N MET A 64 -18.28 27.00 3.52
CA MET A 64 -17.03 27.75 3.49
C MET A 64 -16.02 27.17 4.49
N ASP A 65 -16.41 26.93 5.73
CA ASP A 65 -15.56 26.36 6.76
C ASP A 65 -15.12 24.92 6.39
N TYR A 66 -16.06 24.14 5.85
CA TYR A 66 -15.76 22.80 5.35
C TYR A 66 -14.70 22.83 4.24
N ASN A 67 -14.86 23.69 3.21
CA ASN A 67 -13.90 23.80 2.12
C ASN A 67 -12.54 24.31 2.60
N VAL A 68 -12.49 25.23 3.55
CA VAL A 68 -11.24 25.70 4.14
C VAL A 68 -10.54 24.56 4.90
N ASN A 69 -11.28 23.81 5.72
CA ASN A 69 -10.74 22.68 6.45
C ASN A 69 -10.21 21.59 5.51
N GLU A 70 -10.95 21.29 4.42
CA GLU A 70 -10.52 20.32 3.41
C GLU A 70 -9.29 20.78 2.58
N SER A 71 -8.89 22.05 2.69
CA SER A 71 -7.71 22.58 1.98
C SER A 71 -6.39 22.33 2.71
N PHE A 72 -6.43 21.95 3.98
CA PHE A 72 -5.24 21.67 4.79
C PHE A 72 -5.17 20.19 5.17
N LEU A 73 -3.97 19.62 5.11
CA LEU A 73 -3.77 18.18 5.41
C LEU A 73 -4.22 17.81 6.83
N ASP A 74 -3.95 18.65 7.82
CA ASP A 74 -4.28 18.39 9.23
C ASP A 74 -5.78 18.30 9.47
N SER A 75 -6.56 19.21 8.89
CA SER A 75 -7.99 19.33 9.13
C SER A 75 -8.87 18.59 8.12
N SER A 76 -8.32 18.12 6.98
CA SER A 76 -9.09 17.40 5.97
C SER A 76 -9.60 16.05 6.47
N ILE A 77 -10.85 15.72 6.16
CA ILE A 77 -11.54 14.49 6.58
C ILE A 77 -11.72 13.55 5.39
N GLU A 78 -12.01 14.11 4.22
CA GLU A 78 -12.26 13.33 3.01
C GLU A 78 -11.01 12.64 2.49
N LYS A 79 -11.01 11.30 2.49
CA LYS A 79 -9.86 10.47 2.10
C LYS A 79 -9.26 10.87 0.74
N ASN A 80 -10.09 11.24 -0.24
CA ASN A 80 -9.62 11.67 -1.56
C ASN A 80 -8.84 12.98 -1.50
N ASN A 81 -9.24 13.92 -0.65
CA ASN A 81 -8.55 15.18 -0.48
C ASN A 81 -7.24 14.97 0.29
N VAL A 82 -7.28 14.15 1.36
CA VAL A 82 -6.07 13.73 2.10
C VAL A 82 -5.04 13.12 1.15
N ILE A 83 -5.42 12.20 0.25
CA ILE A 83 -4.51 11.59 -0.73
C ILE A 83 -3.91 12.64 -1.68
N LYS A 84 -4.72 13.61 -2.16
CA LYS A 84 -4.22 14.68 -3.05
C LYS A 84 -3.21 15.59 -2.34
N LEU A 85 -3.52 15.98 -1.10
CA LEU A 85 -2.64 16.83 -0.28
C LEU A 85 -1.35 16.09 0.11
N ALA A 86 -1.46 14.81 0.50
CA ALA A 86 -0.31 13.96 0.78
C ALA A 86 0.63 13.83 -0.45
N ARG A 87 0.06 13.73 -1.65
CA ARG A 87 0.84 13.68 -2.89
C ARG A 87 1.59 15.00 -3.16
N GLN A 88 1.01 16.14 -2.82
CA GLN A 88 1.71 17.44 -2.92
C GLN A 88 2.93 17.49 -1.99
N MET A 89 2.91 16.76 -0.88
CA MET A 89 4.03 16.61 0.04
C MET A 89 5.04 15.52 -0.38
N GLY A 90 4.81 14.83 -1.50
CA GLY A 90 5.69 13.79 -2.03
C GLY A 90 5.30 12.36 -1.64
N TYR A 91 4.29 12.17 -0.78
CA TYR A 91 3.82 10.82 -0.43
C TYR A 91 2.95 10.24 -1.54
N ARG A 92 3.28 9.01 -1.98
CA ARG A 92 2.49 8.26 -2.94
C ARG A 92 1.61 7.25 -2.23
N TYR A 93 0.30 7.47 -2.31
CA TYR A 93 -0.65 6.50 -1.79
C TYR A 93 -0.55 5.20 -2.58
N ALA A 94 -0.20 4.14 -1.88
CA ALA A 94 -0.12 2.78 -2.41
C ALA A 94 -1.33 1.99 -1.90
N GLY A 95 -2.38 1.84 -2.66
CA GLY A 95 -3.62 1.14 -2.27
C GLY A 95 -3.41 -0.17 -1.51
N VAL A 96 -4.01 -1.24 -1.97
CA VAL A 96 -3.78 -2.58 -1.39
C VAL A 96 -2.55 -3.20 -2.08
N PRO A 97 -1.46 -3.47 -1.35
CA PRO A 97 -0.25 -4.05 -1.93
C PRO A 97 -0.46 -5.51 -2.34
N ALA A 98 0.41 -5.98 -3.25
CA ALA A 98 0.45 -7.37 -3.62
C ALA A 98 1.09 -8.22 -2.51
N SER A 99 0.59 -9.43 -2.31
CA SER A 99 1.31 -10.45 -1.54
C SER A 99 2.25 -11.25 -2.43
N SER A 100 3.37 -11.68 -1.89
CA SER A 100 4.36 -12.45 -2.61
C SER A 100 4.86 -13.63 -1.77
N GLY A 101 5.25 -14.68 -2.44
CA GLY A 101 5.77 -15.86 -1.78
C GLY A 101 6.31 -16.87 -2.77
N THR A 102 6.68 -18.03 -2.25
CA THR A 102 7.24 -19.14 -3.03
C THR A 102 6.24 -20.30 -3.09
N VAL A 103 6.06 -20.85 -4.26
CA VAL A 103 5.33 -22.11 -4.50
C VAL A 103 6.34 -23.20 -4.79
N THR A 104 6.18 -24.32 -4.15
CA THR A 104 6.93 -25.55 -4.42
C THR A 104 6.19 -26.34 -5.48
N LEU A 105 6.90 -26.73 -6.52
CA LEU A 105 6.37 -27.41 -7.70
C LEU A 105 7.05 -28.77 -7.81
N TYR A 106 6.27 -29.81 -8.04
CA TYR A 106 6.74 -31.16 -8.25
C TYR A 106 6.26 -31.64 -9.61
N ILE A 107 7.15 -32.27 -10.38
CA ILE A 107 6.80 -32.88 -11.66
C ILE A 107 7.48 -34.23 -11.76
N VAL A 108 6.79 -35.20 -12.32
CA VAL A 108 7.34 -36.56 -12.52
C VAL A 108 7.79 -36.70 -13.97
N VAL A 109 9.09 -36.90 -14.16
CA VAL A 109 9.70 -37.15 -15.47
C VAL A 109 10.08 -38.64 -15.60
N PRO A 110 10.04 -39.22 -16.81
CA PRO A 110 10.45 -40.60 -17.03
C PRO A 110 11.93 -40.80 -16.71
N ALA A 111 12.30 -42.02 -16.36
CA ALA A 111 13.70 -42.40 -16.24
C ALA A 111 14.39 -42.44 -17.61
N SER A 112 15.69 -42.11 -17.63
CA SER A 112 16.53 -42.26 -18.82
C SER A 112 16.60 -43.74 -19.25
N PRO A 113 16.97 -44.03 -20.47
CA PRO A 113 17.05 -45.42 -20.95
C PRO A 113 17.94 -46.34 -20.07
N ASN A 114 18.86 -45.75 -19.32
CA ASN A 114 19.75 -46.45 -18.40
C ASN A 114 19.13 -46.67 -17.00
N GLY A 115 17.95 -46.15 -16.72
CA GLY A 115 17.23 -46.26 -15.45
C GLY A 115 17.88 -45.61 -14.22
N VAL A 116 19.03 -44.94 -14.37
CA VAL A 116 19.84 -44.47 -13.23
C VAL A 116 19.57 -43.01 -12.87
N GLN A 117 19.04 -42.24 -13.82
CA GLN A 117 18.79 -40.79 -13.65
C GLN A 117 17.55 -40.36 -14.44
N PRO A 118 16.93 -39.18 -14.13
CA PRO A 118 15.81 -38.66 -14.89
C PRO A 118 16.22 -38.35 -16.34
N ASP A 119 15.28 -38.49 -17.25
CA ASP A 119 15.43 -38.08 -18.64
C ASP A 119 15.11 -36.55 -18.72
N LEU A 120 16.14 -35.75 -18.67
CA LEU A 120 16.01 -34.28 -18.64
C LEU A 120 15.47 -33.68 -19.94
N ASP A 121 15.43 -34.45 -21.05
CA ASP A 121 14.80 -34.00 -22.28
C ASP A 121 13.28 -33.83 -22.09
N TYR A 122 12.69 -34.58 -21.16
CA TYR A 122 11.29 -34.46 -20.75
C TYR A 122 11.06 -33.47 -19.59
N ALA A 123 12.11 -32.85 -19.04
CA ALA A 123 11.96 -31.82 -18.02
C ALA A 123 11.55 -30.48 -18.66
N PRO A 124 10.34 -29.97 -18.42
CA PRO A 124 9.87 -28.75 -19.04
C PRO A 124 10.36 -27.51 -18.31
N ILE A 125 10.22 -26.38 -19.00
CA ILE A 125 10.23 -25.05 -18.37
C ILE A 125 8.78 -24.60 -18.23
N LEU A 126 8.31 -24.43 -17.00
CA LEU A 126 7.02 -23.79 -16.72
C LEU A 126 7.18 -22.28 -16.89
N LYS A 127 6.46 -21.71 -17.85
CA LYS A 127 6.58 -20.30 -18.20
C LYS A 127 5.92 -19.39 -17.16
N LYS A 128 6.50 -18.21 -16.96
CA LYS A 128 5.87 -17.15 -16.17
C LYS A 128 4.47 -16.82 -16.68
N GLY A 129 3.56 -16.49 -15.76
CA GLY A 129 2.17 -16.21 -16.09
C GLY A 129 1.20 -17.34 -15.71
N ALA A 130 1.68 -18.52 -15.32
CA ALA A 130 0.82 -19.55 -14.74
C ALA A 130 0.11 -19.00 -13.50
N VAL A 131 -1.20 -19.29 -13.37
CA VAL A 131 -2.06 -18.73 -12.31
C VAL A 131 -2.42 -19.84 -11.32
N PHE A 132 -2.02 -19.67 -10.08
CA PHE A 132 -2.37 -20.54 -8.96
C PHE A 132 -3.53 -19.92 -8.19
N SER A 133 -4.59 -20.69 -7.93
CA SER A 133 -5.77 -20.20 -7.21
C SER A 133 -5.88 -20.87 -5.85
N ALA A 134 -6.25 -20.08 -4.86
CA ALA A 134 -6.56 -20.56 -3.51
C ALA A 134 -8.07 -20.74 -3.32
N GLY A 135 -8.46 -21.59 -2.37
CA GLY A 135 -9.86 -21.80 -2.03
C GLY A 135 -10.62 -20.53 -1.58
N SER A 136 -9.89 -19.51 -1.12
CA SER A 136 -10.41 -18.18 -0.79
C SER A 136 -10.77 -17.31 -2.01
N GLY A 137 -10.47 -17.75 -3.23
CA GLY A 137 -10.64 -16.98 -4.46
C GLY A 137 -9.48 -16.03 -4.77
N ALA A 138 -8.40 -16.05 -3.99
CA ALA A 138 -7.18 -15.31 -4.29
C ALA A 138 -6.39 -16.02 -5.38
N ASN A 139 -5.96 -15.25 -6.39
CA ASN A 139 -5.14 -15.73 -7.49
C ASN A 139 -3.71 -15.23 -7.36
N PHE A 140 -2.75 -16.08 -7.72
CA PHE A 140 -1.32 -15.82 -7.67
C PHE A 140 -0.70 -16.14 -9.03
N THR A 141 0.02 -15.22 -9.60
CA THR A 141 0.68 -15.40 -10.90
C THR A 141 2.16 -15.68 -10.72
N LEU A 142 2.66 -16.70 -11.40
CA LEU A 142 4.09 -17.03 -11.46
C LEU A 142 4.86 -15.88 -12.13
N ASN A 143 5.86 -15.35 -11.46
CA ASN A 143 6.59 -14.16 -11.89
C ASN A 143 7.85 -14.45 -12.72
N GLU A 144 8.34 -15.68 -12.67
CA GLU A 144 9.55 -16.15 -13.35
C GLU A 144 9.32 -17.49 -14.05
N ASP A 145 10.17 -17.81 -15.02
CA ASP A 145 10.18 -19.14 -15.63
C ASP A 145 10.82 -20.12 -14.65
N VAL A 146 10.17 -21.27 -14.42
CA VAL A 146 10.70 -22.35 -13.58
C VAL A 146 11.21 -23.45 -14.47
N ASP A 147 12.52 -23.65 -14.47
CA ASP A 147 13.20 -24.68 -15.23
C ASP A 147 13.45 -25.91 -14.37
N PHE A 148 12.78 -27.02 -14.72
CA PHE A 148 12.92 -28.30 -14.01
C PHE A 148 14.21 -29.04 -14.39
N SER A 149 14.90 -28.65 -15.46
CA SER A 149 16.15 -29.30 -15.88
C SER A 149 17.40 -28.86 -15.10
N LEU A 150 17.27 -27.83 -14.23
CA LEU A 150 18.41 -27.29 -13.51
C LEU A 150 19.03 -28.31 -12.53
N PRO A 151 20.37 -28.44 -12.48
CA PRO A 151 21.05 -29.35 -11.57
C PRO A 151 20.86 -29.02 -10.07
N SER A 152 20.42 -27.79 -9.77
CA SER A 152 20.13 -27.35 -8.40
C SER A 152 18.83 -27.91 -7.84
N ASN A 153 17.98 -28.48 -8.68
CA ASN A 153 16.69 -29.04 -8.27
C ASN A 153 16.88 -30.37 -7.54
N GLU A 154 16.05 -30.61 -6.52
CA GLU A 154 16.04 -31.88 -5.82
C GLU A 154 15.35 -32.93 -6.67
N VAL A 155 15.99 -34.11 -6.81
CA VAL A 155 15.48 -35.24 -7.59
C VAL A 155 15.32 -36.43 -6.70
N VAL A 156 14.12 -37.03 -6.70
CA VAL A 156 13.78 -38.22 -5.91
C VAL A 156 13.13 -39.26 -6.81
N VAL A 157 13.37 -40.55 -6.56
CA VAL A 157 12.66 -41.64 -7.26
C VAL A 157 11.18 -41.61 -6.90
N ALA A 158 10.31 -41.45 -7.89
CA ALA A 158 8.86 -41.41 -7.72
C ALA A 158 8.18 -42.74 -7.98
N THR A 159 8.59 -43.44 -9.05
CA THR A 159 7.99 -44.71 -9.44
C THR A 159 9.07 -45.73 -9.74
N VAL A 160 8.82 -46.96 -9.32
CA VAL A 160 9.72 -48.13 -9.50
C VAL A 160 8.94 -49.27 -10.14
N ASP A 161 9.56 -49.94 -11.07
CA ASP A 161 9.03 -51.18 -11.60
C ASP A 161 9.01 -52.23 -10.49
N THR A 162 7.85 -52.81 -10.23
CA THR A 162 7.64 -53.78 -9.13
C THR A 162 8.36 -55.10 -9.34
N ASP A 163 8.65 -55.46 -10.59
CA ASP A 163 9.25 -56.77 -10.93
C ASP A 163 10.78 -56.69 -10.97
N THR A 164 11.32 -55.55 -11.45
CA THR A 164 12.77 -55.40 -11.63
C THR A 164 13.44 -54.50 -10.58
N GLY A 165 12.66 -53.74 -9.81
CA GLY A 165 13.17 -52.76 -8.85
C GLY A 165 13.85 -51.55 -9.49
N VAL A 166 13.79 -51.40 -10.82
CA VAL A 166 14.41 -50.30 -11.54
C VAL A 166 13.49 -49.06 -11.52
N PRO A 167 14.02 -47.85 -11.24
CA PRO A 167 13.24 -46.64 -11.30
C PRO A 167 12.67 -46.38 -12.71
N THR A 168 11.38 -46.12 -12.81
CA THR A 168 10.67 -45.78 -14.06
C THR A 168 10.34 -44.32 -14.17
N GLY A 169 10.32 -43.57 -13.03
CA GLY A 169 10.08 -42.16 -12.99
C GLY A 169 10.75 -41.48 -11.80
N TYR A 170 11.09 -40.23 -12.00
CA TYR A 170 11.73 -39.35 -11.01
C TYR A 170 10.89 -38.10 -10.77
N ALA A 171 10.63 -37.77 -9.51
CA ALA A 171 10.04 -36.50 -9.13
C ALA A 171 11.13 -35.43 -9.02
N ILE A 172 10.94 -34.31 -9.69
CA ILE A 172 11.81 -33.16 -9.63
C ILE A 172 11.07 -32.06 -8.87
N LYS A 173 11.71 -31.55 -7.81
CA LYS A 173 11.20 -30.45 -6.99
C LYS A 173 11.86 -29.14 -7.44
N ALA A 174 11.05 -28.15 -7.75
CA ALA A 174 11.51 -26.81 -8.09
C ALA A 174 10.71 -25.74 -7.34
N TYR A 175 11.25 -24.54 -7.24
CA TYR A 175 10.63 -23.43 -6.56
C TYR A 175 10.32 -22.31 -7.54
N GLY A 176 9.13 -21.70 -7.42
CA GLY A 176 8.71 -20.56 -8.23
C GLY A 176 8.23 -19.40 -7.37
N GLN A 177 8.62 -18.19 -7.74
CA GLN A 177 8.15 -16.97 -7.11
C GLN A 177 6.78 -16.59 -7.66
N VAL A 178 5.81 -16.37 -6.77
CA VAL A 178 4.45 -15.97 -7.15
C VAL A 178 4.08 -14.62 -6.50
N ILE A 179 3.27 -13.86 -7.22
CA ILE A 179 2.73 -12.56 -6.78
C ILE A 179 1.22 -12.60 -6.93
N SER A 180 0.50 -12.08 -5.93
CA SER A 180 -0.96 -12.05 -5.95
C SER A 180 -1.52 -11.25 -7.13
N GLY A 181 -2.69 -11.68 -7.60
CA GLY A 181 -3.41 -11.09 -8.72
C GLY A 181 -3.18 -11.80 -10.06
N GLU A 182 -4.03 -11.49 -10.99
CA GLU A 182 -3.98 -11.95 -12.38
C GLU A 182 -3.60 -10.79 -13.33
N ILE A 183 -2.94 -11.11 -14.42
CA ILE A 183 -2.59 -10.13 -15.45
C ILE A 183 -3.79 -9.98 -16.39
N LYS A 184 -4.34 -8.75 -16.46
CA LYS A 184 -5.39 -8.39 -17.40
C LYS A 184 -4.87 -7.51 -18.51
N VAL A 185 -5.51 -7.64 -19.68
CA VAL A 185 -5.24 -6.81 -20.86
C VAL A 185 -6.48 -6.00 -21.16
N LYS A 186 -6.32 -4.69 -21.30
CA LYS A 186 -7.40 -3.78 -21.66
C LYS A 186 -6.97 -2.88 -22.81
N ASN A 187 -7.81 -2.80 -23.85
CA ASN A 187 -7.64 -1.87 -24.94
C ASN A 187 -8.46 -0.61 -24.67
N ILE A 188 -7.82 0.54 -24.72
CA ILE A 188 -8.43 1.84 -24.44
C ILE A 188 -8.18 2.77 -25.62
N ASP A 189 -9.26 3.19 -26.29
CA ASP A 189 -9.16 4.13 -27.39
C ASP A 189 -8.88 5.54 -26.89
N VAL A 190 -7.85 6.14 -27.47
CA VAL A 190 -7.40 7.48 -27.16
C VAL A 190 -7.73 8.38 -28.36
N GLY A 191 -8.60 9.34 -28.14
CA GLY A 191 -9.03 10.28 -29.18
C GLY A 191 -7.96 11.35 -29.52
N ASN A 192 -8.44 12.52 -29.94
CA ASN A 192 -7.60 13.65 -30.34
C ASN A 192 -6.59 14.05 -29.28
N PHE A 193 -5.54 14.79 -29.69
CA PHE A 193 -4.49 15.28 -28.80
C PHE A 193 -5.04 16.07 -27.62
N GLU A 194 -4.61 15.68 -26.43
CA GLU A 194 -4.92 16.36 -25.19
C GLU A 194 -3.66 16.40 -24.32
N ARG A 195 -3.33 17.55 -23.80
CA ARG A 195 -2.17 17.76 -22.92
C ARG A 195 -2.42 17.17 -21.54
N PHE A 196 -1.43 16.51 -20.98
CA PHE A 196 -1.54 15.85 -19.66
C PHE A 196 -2.72 14.87 -19.56
N ARG A 197 -2.99 14.17 -20.67
CA ARG A 197 -4.10 13.22 -20.75
C ARG A 197 -4.08 12.23 -19.59
N LYS A 198 -5.26 12.06 -18.98
CA LYS A 198 -5.50 11.05 -17.95
C LYS A 198 -6.39 9.96 -18.51
N VAL A 199 -5.88 8.74 -18.54
CA VAL A 199 -6.62 7.55 -18.99
C VAL A 199 -7.05 6.75 -17.78
N LEU A 200 -8.37 6.56 -17.61
CA LEU A 200 -8.95 5.81 -16.50
C LEU A 200 -8.88 4.30 -16.75
N ILE A 201 -8.34 3.57 -15.79
CA ILE A 201 -8.49 2.12 -15.70
C ILE A 201 -9.71 1.85 -14.81
N SER A 202 -10.81 1.35 -15.41
CA SER A 202 -12.09 1.18 -14.70
C SER A 202 -12.12 0.03 -13.70
N ASP A 203 -11.09 -0.82 -13.68
CA ASP A 203 -10.98 -1.92 -12.72
C ASP A 203 -10.55 -1.42 -11.34
N LYS A 204 -11.06 -2.09 -10.31
CA LYS A 204 -10.65 -1.89 -8.92
C LYS A 204 -9.49 -2.82 -8.57
N ASN A 205 -8.76 -2.51 -7.50
CA ASN A 205 -7.66 -3.34 -6.97
C ASN A 205 -6.51 -3.57 -7.96
N VAL A 206 -6.19 -2.57 -8.80
CA VAL A 206 -5.01 -2.59 -9.65
C VAL A 206 -3.77 -2.34 -8.78
N THR A 207 -2.78 -3.23 -8.85
CA THR A 207 -1.56 -3.16 -8.03
C THR A 207 -0.36 -2.63 -8.82
N GLU A 208 -0.26 -2.97 -10.10
CA GLU A 208 0.83 -2.50 -10.96
C GLU A 208 0.42 -2.44 -12.43
N ILE A 209 1.11 -1.62 -13.18
CA ILE A 209 1.05 -1.61 -14.64
C ILE A 209 2.24 -2.39 -15.18
N VAL A 210 1.96 -3.48 -15.88
CA VAL A 210 3.01 -4.35 -16.44
C VAL A 210 3.60 -3.74 -17.71
N SER A 211 2.73 -3.27 -18.61
CA SER A 211 3.16 -2.63 -19.88
C SER A 211 2.02 -1.83 -20.52
N VAL A 212 2.40 -0.81 -21.27
CA VAL A 212 1.49 0.00 -22.09
C VAL A 212 2.08 0.12 -23.49
N TYR A 213 1.32 -0.28 -24.49
CA TYR A 213 1.71 -0.19 -25.91
C TYR A 213 0.65 0.55 -26.69
N ASP A 214 1.05 1.27 -27.73
CA ASP A 214 0.13 1.81 -28.73
C ASP A 214 -0.05 0.85 -29.93
N THR A 215 -0.95 1.19 -30.85
CA THR A 215 -1.20 0.41 -32.08
C THR A 215 0.02 0.31 -33.00
N ASN A 216 0.98 1.22 -32.87
CA ASN A 216 2.22 1.23 -33.67
C ASN A 216 3.32 0.38 -33.01
N GLY A 217 3.04 -0.27 -31.88
CA GLY A 217 3.99 -1.08 -31.12
C GLY A 217 4.96 -0.26 -30.26
N ASN A 218 4.75 1.04 -30.11
CA ASN A 218 5.57 1.85 -29.22
C ASN A 218 5.21 1.59 -27.76
N GLN A 219 6.22 1.37 -26.92
CA GLN A 219 6.06 1.19 -25.50
C GLN A 219 6.10 2.52 -24.75
N TYR A 220 5.16 2.70 -23.84
CA TYR A 220 5.18 3.78 -22.83
C TYR A 220 5.71 3.22 -21.52
N TYR A 221 6.64 3.96 -20.91
CA TYR A 221 7.31 3.53 -19.68
C TYR A 221 6.76 4.26 -18.47
N GLU A 222 6.59 3.52 -17.38
CA GLU A 222 6.26 4.11 -16.09
C GLU A 222 7.46 4.86 -15.53
N VAL A 223 7.23 6.08 -15.08
CA VAL A 223 8.23 6.93 -14.45
C VAL A 223 7.67 7.52 -13.16
N ASP A 224 8.57 7.94 -12.29
CA ASP A 224 8.18 8.57 -11.03
C ASP A 224 7.58 9.96 -11.24
N TYR A 225 8.15 10.72 -12.15
CA TYR A 225 7.70 12.07 -12.50
C TYR A 225 7.74 12.24 -14.02
N LEU A 226 6.80 12.97 -14.58
CA LEU A 226 6.77 13.23 -16.03
C LEU A 226 8.02 13.96 -16.55
N THR A 227 8.78 14.63 -15.68
CA THR A 227 10.06 15.25 -16.03
C THR A 227 11.23 14.27 -16.09
N GLN A 228 11.08 13.05 -15.56
CA GLN A 228 12.10 12.02 -15.63
C GLN A 228 12.17 11.45 -17.05
N ASP A 229 13.19 11.79 -17.79
CA ASP A 229 13.38 11.38 -19.19
C ASP A 229 14.20 10.11 -19.36
N THR A 230 14.88 9.67 -18.32
CA THR A 230 15.82 8.55 -18.35
C THR A 230 15.39 7.46 -17.38
N ILE A 231 15.36 6.23 -17.85
CA ILE A 231 15.19 5.01 -17.04
C ILE A 231 16.41 4.12 -17.20
N TYR A 232 16.67 3.29 -16.19
CA TYR A 232 17.72 2.28 -16.24
C TYR A 232 17.11 0.93 -16.61
N VAL A 233 17.57 0.37 -17.73
CA VAL A 233 17.08 -0.93 -18.23
C VAL A 233 18.17 -1.98 -18.00
N PRO A 234 17.86 -3.11 -17.35
CA PRO A 234 18.81 -4.21 -17.21
C PRO A 234 19.03 -4.90 -18.55
N ILE A 235 20.27 -5.06 -18.95
CA ILE A 235 20.70 -5.79 -20.13
C ILE A 235 21.61 -6.92 -19.70
N ILE A 236 21.46 -8.10 -20.32
CA ILE A 236 22.32 -9.26 -20.03
C ILE A 236 23.78 -8.88 -20.26
N ASN A 237 24.59 -9.11 -19.24
CA ASN A 237 26.02 -8.91 -19.34
C ASN A 237 26.66 -10.00 -20.19
N LYS A 238 27.34 -9.61 -21.28
CA LYS A 238 28.07 -10.51 -22.17
C LYS A 238 29.59 -10.41 -22.00
N ASN A 239 30.07 -9.69 -20.99
CA ASN A 239 31.47 -9.54 -20.70
C ASN A 239 32.02 -10.75 -19.92
N SER A 240 33.34 -10.79 -19.74
CA SER A 240 34.03 -11.88 -19.04
C SER A 240 33.68 -12.02 -17.55
N ASP A 241 33.01 -11.01 -16.97
CA ASP A 241 32.53 -10.95 -15.57
C ASP A 241 31.04 -11.28 -15.44
N SER A 242 30.41 -11.84 -16.49
CA SER A 242 28.99 -12.19 -16.52
C SER A 242 28.55 -13.13 -15.39
N ASP A 243 29.45 -13.99 -14.92
CA ASP A 243 29.19 -14.91 -13.81
C ASP A 243 29.04 -14.20 -12.46
N SER A 244 29.75 -13.08 -12.30
CA SER A 244 29.71 -12.26 -11.07
C SER A 244 28.66 -11.15 -11.15
N VAL A 245 28.43 -10.59 -12.34
CA VAL A 245 27.48 -9.51 -12.60
C VAL A 245 26.65 -9.87 -13.84
N PRO A 246 25.53 -10.58 -13.67
CA PRO A 246 24.76 -11.12 -14.80
C PRO A 246 24.05 -10.04 -15.63
N MET A 247 23.82 -8.85 -15.07
CA MET A 247 23.10 -7.77 -15.76
C MET A 247 23.80 -6.42 -15.60
N ILE A 248 23.80 -5.64 -16.68
CA ILE A 248 24.31 -4.26 -16.71
C ILE A 248 23.13 -3.31 -16.83
N LEU A 249 23.07 -2.28 -15.98
CA LEU A 249 22.08 -1.22 -16.08
C LEU A 249 22.54 -0.19 -17.12
N LYS A 250 21.74 -0.02 -18.18
CA LYS A 250 21.97 1.03 -19.19
C LYS A 250 20.92 2.13 -19.08
N PRO A 251 21.34 3.41 -19.04
CA PRO A 251 20.42 4.53 -19.12
C PRO A 251 19.77 4.57 -20.52
N ARG A 252 18.46 4.70 -20.55
CA ARG A 252 17.66 4.83 -21.77
C ARG A 252 16.74 6.04 -21.65
N LYS A 253 16.83 6.95 -22.63
CA LYS A 253 15.87 8.05 -22.74
C LYS A 253 14.52 7.54 -23.21
N VAL A 254 13.44 7.95 -22.53
CA VAL A 254 12.07 7.51 -22.79
C VAL A 254 11.16 8.71 -23.01
N PRO A 255 10.98 9.14 -24.27
CA PRO A 255 10.06 10.23 -24.58
C PRO A 255 8.59 9.83 -24.33
N ARG A 256 8.24 8.55 -24.55
CA ARG A 256 6.91 8.00 -24.28
C ARG A 256 6.89 7.44 -22.87
N ARG A 257 6.26 8.18 -21.93
CA ARG A 257 6.20 7.84 -20.52
C ARG A 257 4.89 8.26 -19.88
N PHE A 258 4.56 7.61 -18.78
CA PHE A 258 3.39 7.92 -17.98
C PHE A 258 3.70 7.82 -16.49
N VAL A 259 2.88 8.46 -15.68
CA VAL A 259 2.84 8.29 -14.22
C VAL A 259 1.57 7.54 -13.87
N PHE A 260 1.71 6.50 -13.05
CA PHE A 260 0.57 5.76 -12.51
C PHE A 260 0.04 6.50 -11.28
N GLU A 261 -1.21 6.94 -11.33
CA GLU A 261 -1.87 7.66 -10.25
C GLU A 261 -3.01 6.83 -9.68
N GLN A 262 -3.05 6.70 -8.37
CA GLN A 262 -4.17 6.12 -7.65
C GLN A 262 -4.86 7.19 -6.80
N LEU A 263 -6.17 7.33 -6.97
CA LEU A 263 -7.05 8.17 -6.17
C LEU A 263 -8.11 7.28 -5.53
N SER A 264 -7.92 6.97 -4.23
CA SER A 264 -8.79 6.03 -3.51
C SER A 264 -8.95 4.69 -4.25
N ASN A 265 -10.02 4.54 -5.00
CA ASN A 265 -10.35 3.30 -5.73
C ASN A 265 -10.37 3.48 -7.25
N GLN A 266 -9.81 4.58 -7.76
CA GLN A 266 -9.70 4.89 -9.19
C GLN A 266 -8.23 4.97 -9.59
N PHE A 267 -7.92 4.42 -10.74
CA PHE A 267 -6.55 4.29 -11.25
C PHE A 267 -6.44 5.01 -12.59
N TYR A 268 -5.43 5.86 -12.71
CA TYR A 268 -5.19 6.68 -13.88
C TYR A 268 -3.77 6.51 -14.40
N LEU A 269 -3.64 6.52 -15.73
CA LEU A 269 -2.37 6.73 -16.40
C LEU A 269 -2.32 8.20 -16.82
N GLN A 270 -1.42 8.97 -16.25
CA GLN A 270 -1.22 10.36 -16.65
C GLN A 270 -0.04 10.45 -17.60
N PHE A 271 -0.29 10.92 -18.82
CA PHE A 271 0.69 11.13 -19.86
C PHE A 271 1.21 12.57 -19.87
N GLY A 272 2.20 12.83 -20.73
CA GLY A 272 2.86 14.12 -20.81
C GLY A 272 2.11 15.19 -21.59
N TYR A 273 2.86 16.21 -21.94
CA TYR A 273 2.37 17.42 -22.62
C TYR A 273 2.65 17.43 -24.12
N GLY A 274 3.75 16.77 -24.55
CA GLY A 274 4.26 16.87 -25.91
C GLY A 274 3.45 16.10 -26.95
N SER A 275 3.65 16.44 -28.20
CA SER A 275 3.05 15.73 -29.33
C SER A 275 4.10 14.90 -30.08
N GLU A 276 3.68 13.80 -30.71
CA GLU A 276 4.58 12.96 -31.51
C GLU A 276 5.28 13.69 -32.68
N LYS A 277 4.69 14.77 -33.18
CA LYS A 277 5.29 15.59 -34.23
C LYS A 277 6.61 16.24 -33.84
N ASN A 278 6.81 16.48 -32.56
CA ASN A 278 8.02 17.13 -32.04
C ASN A 278 9.16 16.13 -31.79
N LEU A 279 8.87 14.84 -31.62
CA LEU A 279 9.89 13.80 -31.43
C LEU A 279 10.87 13.67 -32.61
N THR A 280 10.43 14.01 -33.80
CA THR A 280 11.27 13.95 -35.00
C THR A 280 12.28 15.10 -35.11
N ASN A 281 12.09 16.19 -34.37
CA ASN A 281 12.99 17.36 -34.40
C ASN A 281 14.18 17.22 -33.42
N GLU A 282 14.13 16.31 -32.44
CA GLU A 282 15.24 16.11 -31.48
C GLU A 282 16.37 15.19 -32.01
N MET A 283 16.29 14.72 -33.24
CA MET A 283 17.36 13.90 -33.82
C MET A 283 18.62 14.72 -34.20
N ILE A 284 18.57 16.03 -34.14
CA ILE A 284 19.75 16.88 -34.30
C ILE A 284 20.33 17.14 -32.92
N SER A 285 21.39 16.40 -32.58
CA SER A 285 22.12 16.66 -31.34
C SER A 285 22.67 18.09 -31.38
N GLU A 286 22.31 18.88 -30.35
CA GLU A 286 22.89 20.21 -30.19
C GLU A 286 24.42 20.10 -30.11
N PRO A 287 25.16 20.79 -31.02
CA PRO A 287 26.63 20.66 -31.08
C PRO A 287 27.33 20.92 -29.74
N ASN A 288 26.76 21.80 -28.92
CA ASN A 288 27.28 22.15 -27.60
C ASN A 288 27.27 20.98 -26.60
N LYS A 289 26.24 20.11 -26.65
CA LYS A 289 26.14 18.93 -25.76
C LYS A 289 27.11 17.81 -26.18
N VAL A 290 27.40 17.67 -27.46
CA VAL A 290 28.33 16.66 -27.97
C VAL A 290 29.79 17.04 -27.67
N ILE A 291 30.15 18.32 -27.82
CA ILE A 291 31.51 18.81 -27.56
C ILE A 291 31.87 18.76 -26.07
N MET A 292 30.92 18.98 -25.16
CA MET A 292 31.16 18.91 -23.72
C MET A 292 31.44 17.49 -23.24
N GLN A 293 30.79 16.46 -23.78
CA GLN A 293 31.02 15.07 -23.38
C GLN A 293 32.40 14.54 -23.80
N VAL A 294 32.96 15.04 -24.89
CA VAL A 294 34.27 14.61 -25.38
C VAL A 294 35.42 15.18 -24.56
N ASN A 295 35.27 16.36 -23.94
CA ASN A 295 36.38 17.03 -23.24
C ASN A 295 36.33 16.94 -21.71
N GLY A 296 35.36 16.22 -21.12
CA GLY A 296 35.29 15.99 -19.66
C GLY A 296 35.16 17.25 -18.82
N LYS A 297 34.75 18.38 -19.40
CA LYS A 297 34.50 19.62 -18.69
C LYS A 297 33.02 19.83 -18.55
N ASP A 298 32.52 19.72 -17.33
CA ASP A 298 31.18 20.17 -16.96
C ASP A 298 31.16 21.70 -17.01
N TYR A 299 30.78 22.24 -18.15
CA TYR A 299 30.36 23.63 -18.20
C TYR A 299 28.95 23.67 -17.60
N VAL A 300 28.82 24.28 -16.44
CA VAL A 300 27.52 24.71 -15.92
C VAL A 300 27.00 25.75 -16.90
N VAL A 301 26.12 25.34 -17.81
CA VAL A 301 25.34 26.27 -18.61
C VAL A 301 24.36 26.87 -17.62
N ASP A 302 24.51 28.16 -17.39
CA ASP A 302 23.60 28.97 -16.55
C ASP A 302 22.28 29.16 -17.31
N GLU A 303 21.63 28.07 -17.68
CA GLU A 303 20.26 28.10 -18.17
C GLU A 303 19.39 28.27 -16.93
N SER A 304 18.89 29.49 -16.73
CA SER A 304 17.87 29.75 -15.74
C SER A 304 16.71 28.78 -15.97
N PHE A 305 16.33 28.02 -14.94
CA PHE A 305 15.19 27.15 -14.98
C PHE A 305 13.93 28.00 -15.22
N ASP A 306 13.47 28.05 -16.46
CA ASP A 306 12.21 28.68 -16.83
C ASP A 306 11.14 27.58 -16.95
N PRO A 307 10.16 27.54 -16.04
CA PRO A 307 9.05 26.59 -16.10
C PRO A 307 8.26 26.65 -17.42
N THR A 308 8.24 27.82 -18.08
CA THR A 308 7.54 28.00 -19.36
C THR A 308 8.19 27.21 -20.47
N ASN A 309 9.53 27.11 -20.47
CA ASN A 309 10.27 26.30 -21.43
C ASN A 309 10.02 24.81 -21.29
N LEU A 310 9.68 24.33 -20.09
CA LEU A 310 9.26 22.93 -19.86
C LEU A 310 7.92 22.61 -20.52
N ILE A 311 7.05 23.60 -20.61
CA ILE A 311 5.71 23.49 -21.22
C ILE A 311 5.80 23.52 -22.76
N GLU A 312 6.75 24.25 -23.31
CA GLU A 312 6.94 24.39 -24.75
C GLU A 312 7.77 23.27 -25.38
N THR A 313 8.54 22.54 -24.57
CA THR A 313 9.35 21.39 -25.01
C THR A 313 8.72 20.07 -24.57
N ASP A 314 8.98 18.96 -25.30
CA ASP A 314 8.52 17.61 -24.95
C ASP A 314 9.23 17.03 -23.69
N LYS A 315 9.84 17.87 -22.88
CA LYS A 315 10.58 17.50 -21.64
C LYS A 315 9.70 16.80 -20.59
N MET A 316 8.38 16.91 -20.69
CA MET A 316 7.43 16.19 -19.83
C MET A 316 6.89 14.91 -20.47
N GLY A 317 7.42 14.48 -21.61
CA GLY A 317 6.95 13.30 -22.32
C GLY A 317 5.77 13.57 -23.26
N VAL A 318 5.47 12.60 -24.11
CA VAL A 318 4.48 12.68 -25.18
C VAL A 318 3.14 12.15 -24.70
N SER A 319 2.06 12.83 -25.13
CA SER A 319 0.68 12.37 -24.95
C SER A 319 0.25 11.49 -26.12
N PRO A 320 -0.31 10.30 -25.89
CA PRO A 320 -0.83 9.44 -26.97
C PRO A 320 -2.01 10.13 -27.68
N THR A 321 -2.09 9.95 -29.01
CA THR A 321 -3.06 10.64 -29.85
C THR A 321 -3.56 9.71 -30.95
N ASN A 322 -4.89 9.65 -31.15
CA ASN A 322 -5.56 8.86 -32.19
C ASN A 322 -5.03 7.41 -32.30
N THR A 323 -4.89 6.76 -31.15
CA THR A 323 -4.35 5.40 -31.04
C THR A 323 -5.14 4.60 -30.01
N THR A 324 -5.08 3.28 -30.09
CA THR A 324 -5.60 2.39 -29.05
C THR A 324 -4.44 1.95 -28.18
N LEU A 325 -4.51 2.23 -26.88
CA LEU A 325 -3.53 1.77 -25.92
C LEU A 325 -3.89 0.37 -25.44
N THR A 326 -2.99 -0.58 -25.58
CA THR A 326 -3.05 -1.90 -24.97
C THR A 326 -2.35 -1.83 -23.61
N VAL A 327 -3.14 -1.78 -22.56
CA VAL A 327 -2.65 -1.71 -21.18
C VAL A 327 -2.70 -3.11 -20.56
N ARG A 328 -1.55 -3.61 -20.15
CA ARG A 328 -1.43 -4.85 -19.36
C ARG A 328 -1.17 -4.45 -17.89
N TYR A 329 -2.00 -4.92 -17.00
CA TYR A 329 -1.92 -4.58 -15.59
C TYR A 329 -2.26 -5.78 -14.71
N ARG A 330 -1.77 -5.77 -13.48
CA ARG A 330 -2.07 -6.77 -12.45
C ARG A 330 -3.24 -6.30 -11.62
N LYS A 331 -4.22 -7.18 -11.43
CA LYS A 331 -5.40 -6.92 -10.63
C LYS A 331 -5.55 -8.00 -9.57
N ASN A 332 -5.70 -7.59 -8.33
CA ASN A 332 -6.06 -8.49 -7.25
C ASN A 332 -7.54 -8.90 -7.35
N SER A 333 -7.83 -10.17 -7.15
CA SER A 333 -9.19 -10.71 -7.20
C SER A 333 -10.00 -10.33 -5.96
N THR A 334 -9.36 -10.23 -4.81
CA THR A 334 -9.95 -9.92 -3.51
C THR A 334 -9.23 -8.76 -2.82
N ASN A 335 -9.80 -8.23 -1.75
CA ASN A 335 -9.13 -7.22 -0.91
C ASN A 335 -8.14 -7.87 0.08
N ALA A 336 -8.31 -9.15 0.41
CA ALA A 336 -7.42 -9.94 1.24
C ALA A 336 -6.72 -10.97 0.34
N ASN A 337 -5.45 -10.72 0.04
CA ASN A 337 -4.65 -11.56 -0.86
C ASN A 337 -3.58 -12.37 -0.13
N ASN A 338 -3.62 -12.39 1.18
CA ASN A 338 -2.78 -13.27 1.99
C ASN A 338 -3.43 -14.65 2.11
N ILE A 339 -2.61 -15.69 2.07
CA ILE A 339 -3.05 -17.07 2.26
C ILE A 339 -2.14 -17.80 3.23
N THR A 340 -2.72 -18.75 3.95
CA THR A 340 -1.99 -19.67 4.84
C THR A 340 -1.18 -20.69 4.05
N SER A 341 -0.32 -21.46 4.73
CA SER A 341 0.36 -22.59 4.10
C SER A 341 -0.63 -23.63 3.58
N ARG A 342 -0.30 -24.25 2.45
CA ARG A 342 -1.09 -25.31 1.79
C ARG A 342 -2.52 -24.89 1.39
N ALA A 343 -2.71 -23.60 1.09
CA ALA A 343 -4.02 -23.06 0.71
C ALA A 343 -4.26 -23.04 -0.80
N LEU A 344 -3.24 -23.27 -1.63
CA LEU A 344 -3.38 -23.34 -3.08
C LEU A 344 -4.08 -24.64 -3.48
N THR A 345 -5.07 -24.54 -4.38
CA THR A 345 -5.94 -25.67 -4.75
C THR A 345 -5.96 -26.01 -6.23
N SER A 346 -5.69 -25.03 -7.11
CA SER A 346 -5.73 -25.25 -8.55
C SER A 346 -4.72 -24.39 -9.30
N VAL A 347 -4.30 -24.85 -10.50
CA VAL A 347 -3.45 -24.13 -11.42
C VAL A 347 -4.18 -23.94 -12.74
N GLY A 348 -4.11 -22.72 -13.29
CA GLY A 348 -4.63 -22.37 -14.61
C GLY A 348 -3.55 -21.70 -15.46
N ASP A 349 -3.81 -21.60 -16.77
CA ASP A 349 -2.95 -20.93 -17.75
C ASP A 349 -1.47 -21.38 -17.72
N ALA A 350 -1.21 -22.63 -17.32
CA ALA A 350 0.14 -23.19 -17.26
C ALA A 350 0.64 -23.48 -18.69
N GLN A 351 1.68 -22.77 -19.11
CA GLN A 351 2.35 -22.98 -20.38
C GLN A 351 3.70 -23.64 -20.15
N TYR A 352 3.95 -24.72 -20.89
CA TYR A 352 5.19 -25.48 -20.81
C TYR A 352 6.02 -25.35 -22.08
N SER A 353 7.32 -25.26 -21.94
CA SER A 353 8.29 -25.27 -23.03
C SER A 353 9.27 -26.42 -22.83
N PHE A 354 9.44 -27.26 -23.83
CA PHE A 354 10.41 -28.35 -23.85
C PHE A 354 11.56 -27.99 -24.80
N ALA A 355 12.78 -28.41 -24.49
CA ALA A 355 13.95 -28.08 -25.29
C ALA A 355 13.84 -28.59 -26.74
N ASN A 356 13.30 -29.80 -26.94
CA ASN A 356 13.17 -30.42 -28.26
C ASN A 356 11.87 -31.24 -28.39
N ILE A 357 10.73 -30.55 -28.33
CA ILE A 357 9.39 -31.19 -28.31
C ILE A 357 9.15 -32.12 -29.51
N GLY A 358 9.78 -31.83 -30.66
CA GLY A 358 9.59 -32.62 -31.89
C GLY A 358 10.23 -34.02 -31.84
N ALA A 359 11.17 -34.25 -30.93
CA ALA A 359 11.82 -35.54 -30.71
C ALA A 359 11.16 -36.39 -29.61
N LEU A 360 10.22 -35.80 -28.84
CA LEU A 360 9.62 -36.40 -27.67
C LEU A 360 8.32 -37.14 -27.99
N SER A 361 8.03 -38.21 -27.24
CA SER A 361 6.73 -38.89 -27.32
C SER A 361 5.63 -38.00 -26.74
N SER A 362 4.61 -37.66 -27.55
CA SER A 362 3.48 -36.82 -27.13
C SER A 362 2.74 -37.40 -25.91
N GLN A 363 2.65 -38.71 -25.79
CA GLN A 363 2.05 -39.38 -24.64
C GLN A 363 2.81 -39.09 -23.36
N ARG A 364 4.14 -39.31 -23.35
CA ARG A 364 4.99 -39.05 -22.19
C ARG A 364 5.03 -37.55 -21.81
N VAL A 365 5.00 -36.68 -22.82
CA VAL A 365 4.88 -35.22 -22.57
C VAL A 365 3.59 -34.90 -21.85
N ASN A 366 2.44 -35.46 -22.24
CA ASN A 366 1.17 -35.24 -21.57
C ASN A 366 1.17 -35.86 -20.15
N ASP A 367 1.79 -37.03 -19.97
CA ASP A 367 1.91 -37.66 -18.63
C ASP A 367 2.73 -36.75 -17.69
N VAL A 368 3.83 -36.19 -18.19
CA VAL A 368 4.68 -35.21 -17.45
C VAL A 368 3.89 -33.97 -17.08
N ILE A 369 3.16 -33.36 -18.03
CA ILE A 369 2.36 -32.15 -17.78
C ILE A 369 1.26 -32.43 -16.74
N SER A 370 0.60 -33.57 -16.83
CA SER A 370 -0.49 -33.94 -15.92
C SER A 370 0.00 -34.31 -14.51
N SER A 371 1.29 -34.62 -14.35
CA SER A 371 1.90 -34.94 -13.06
C SER A 371 2.25 -33.74 -12.22
N LEU A 372 1.99 -32.50 -12.70
CA LEU A 372 2.30 -31.31 -11.93
C LEU A 372 1.52 -31.27 -10.62
N GLU A 373 2.24 -31.34 -9.52
CA GLU A 373 1.74 -31.05 -8.18
C GLU A 373 2.38 -29.78 -7.67
N PHE A 374 1.66 -29.05 -6.82
CA PHE A 374 2.13 -27.78 -6.29
C PHE A 374 1.58 -27.55 -4.89
N GLU A 375 2.37 -26.91 -4.07
CA GLU A 375 1.93 -26.43 -2.75
C GLU A 375 2.69 -25.17 -2.34
N ASN A 376 2.08 -24.37 -1.49
CA ASN A 376 2.79 -23.34 -0.77
C ASN A 376 3.16 -23.85 0.63
N GLU A 377 4.41 -24.24 0.83
CA GLU A 377 4.91 -24.74 2.11
C GLU A 377 4.80 -23.68 3.21
N LYS A 378 5.00 -22.40 2.84
CA LYS A 378 4.91 -21.24 3.74
C LYS A 378 3.70 -20.37 3.39
N PRO A 379 3.15 -19.59 4.33
CA PRO A 379 2.13 -18.61 4.02
C PRO A 379 2.62 -17.61 2.96
N ILE A 380 1.72 -17.19 2.06
CA ILE A 380 1.99 -16.10 1.10
C ILE A 380 1.35 -14.83 1.66
N ILE A 381 2.17 -13.87 2.07
CA ILE A 381 1.76 -12.64 2.74
C ILE A 381 2.49 -11.42 2.13
N GLY A 382 2.07 -10.22 2.51
CA GLY A 382 2.62 -8.96 2.01
C GLY A 382 1.54 -7.97 1.58
N SER A 383 0.29 -8.43 1.48
CA SER A 383 -0.86 -7.55 1.39
C SER A 383 -1.21 -7.06 2.79
N VAL A 384 -1.38 -5.76 2.95
CA VAL A 384 -1.80 -5.13 4.21
C VAL A 384 -3.02 -4.28 3.97
N THR A 385 -3.83 -4.11 5.00
CA THR A 385 -5.01 -3.25 4.94
C THR A 385 -4.59 -1.83 4.55
N ALA A 386 -5.31 -1.24 3.60
CA ALA A 386 -5.05 0.13 3.14
C ALA A 386 -5.08 1.13 4.30
N PRO A 387 -4.14 2.08 4.35
CA PRO A 387 -4.05 3.04 5.44
C PRO A 387 -5.31 3.92 5.53
N ASN A 388 -5.69 4.28 6.75
CA ASN A 388 -6.76 5.24 7.01
C ASN A 388 -6.28 6.69 6.76
N SER A 389 -7.19 7.67 6.85
CA SER A 389 -6.86 9.08 6.57
C SER A 389 -5.76 9.61 7.52
N GLU A 390 -5.80 9.26 8.80
CA GLU A 390 -4.82 9.71 9.79
C GLU A 390 -3.43 9.08 9.56
N GLU A 391 -3.39 7.80 9.22
CA GLU A 391 -2.12 7.15 8.82
C GLU A 391 -1.53 7.79 7.55
N ILE A 392 -2.36 8.16 6.57
CA ILE A 392 -1.90 8.83 5.35
C ILE A 392 -1.31 10.21 5.69
N LYS A 393 -1.97 10.99 6.56
CA LYS A 393 -1.46 12.29 7.02
C LYS A 393 -0.08 12.13 7.67
N HIS A 394 0.04 11.21 8.63
CA HIS A 394 1.31 10.95 9.33
C HIS A 394 2.42 10.51 8.36
N ARG A 395 2.11 9.59 7.43
CA ARG A 395 3.07 9.14 6.41
C ARG A 395 3.48 10.25 5.44
N ALA A 396 2.56 11.17 5.12
CA ALA A 396 2.86 12.32 4.26
C ALA A 396 3.88 13.27 4.90
N TYR A 397 3.74 13.55 6.20
CA TYR A 397 4.74 14.34 6.93
C TYR A 397 6.10 13.66 6.97
N GLY A 398 6.13 12.34 7.22
CA GLY A 398 7.37 11.57 7.19
C GLY A 398 8.04 11.58 5.80
N ALA A 399 7.27 11.40 4.73
CA ALA A 399 7.79 11.44 3.36
C ALA A 399 8.36 12.82 3.00
N PHE A 400 7.69 13.89 3.44
CA PHE A 400 8.18 15.26 3.21
C PHE A 400 9.49 15.53 3.96
N SER A 401 9.59 15.11 5.22
CA SER A 401 10.79 15.33 6.04
C SER A 401 11.99 14.53 5.55
N SER A 402 11.78 13.31 5.07
CA SER A 402 12.85 12.40 4.63
C SER A 402 13.55 12.85 3.34
N GLN A 403 12.87 13.60 2.46
CA GLN A 403 13.41 14.10 1.18
C GLN A 403 14.11 13.02 0.35
N ASN A 404 13.54 11.82 0.27
CA ASN A 404 14.08 10.64 -0.41
C ASN A 404 15.46 10.16 0.09
N ARG A 405 15.75 10.33 1.37
CA ARG A 405 16.96 9.81 2.05
C ARG A 405 16.59 9.34 3.44
N ALA A 406 17.27 8.34 3.94
CA ALA A 406 17.07 7.80 5.28
C ALA A 406 18.30 8.10 6.15
N VAL A 407 18.14 8.98 7.14
CA VAL A 407 19.18 9.42 8.07
C VAL A 407 18.76 9.16 9.51
N THR A 408 17.51 9.51 9.85
CA THR A 408 16.91 9.29 11.17
C THR A 408 16.05 8.03 11.19
N ALA A 409 15.72 7.52 12.36
CA ALA A 409 14.82 6.38 12.50
C ALA A 409 13.45 6.63 11.83
N GLU A 410 12.93 7.86 11.93
CA GLU A 410 11.66 8.23 11.31
C GLU A 410 11.75 8.30 9.78
N ASP A 411 12.89 8.73 9.21
CA ASP A 411 13.11 8.71 7.77
C ASP A 411 13.09 7.27 7.23
N TYR A 412 13.73 6.33 7.93
CA TYR A 412 13.69 4.92 7.56
C TYR A 412 12.27 4.36 7.57
N LYS A 413 11.47 4.69 8.62
CA LYS A 413 10.05 4.29 8.67
C LYS A 413 9.26 4.87 7.50
N ALA A 414 9.47 6.16 7.19
CA ALA A 414 8.81 6.82 6.07
C ALA A 414 9.13 6.16 4.72
N VAL A 415 10.40 5.80 4.50
CA VAL A 415 10.84 5.10 3.29
C VAL A 415 10.22 3.70 3.22
N VAL A 416 10.20 2.94 4.32
CA VAL A 416 9.57 1.61 4.38
C VAL A 416 8.10 1.67 3.96
N TYR A 417 7.33 2.62 4.49
CA TYR A 417 5.92 2.81 4.15
C TYR A 417 5.67 3.39 2.74
N SER A 418 6.72 3.86 2.08
CA SER A 418 6.67 4.37 0.70
C SER A 418 7.07 3.31 -0.34
N MET A 419 7.36 2.08 0.09
CA MET A 419 7.71 0.98 -0.83
C MET A 419 6.58 0.74 -1.84
N PRO A 420 6.90 0.60 -3.15
CA PRO A 420 5.90 0.35 -4.17
C PRO A 420 5.07 -0.91 -3.91
N PRO A 421 3.74 -0.87 -4.11
CA PRO A 421 2.82 -1.97 -3.74
C PRO A 421 3.12 -3.31 -4.39
N LYS A 422 3.78 -3.31 -5.55
CA LYS A 422 4.18 -4.52 -6.28
C LYS A 422 5.20 -5.39 -5.55
N PHE A 423 5.94 -4.82 -4.59
CA PHE A 423 6.94 -5.54 -3.78
C PHE A 423 6.38 -6.04 -2.44
N GLY A 424 5.11 -5.79 -2.17
CA GLY A 424 4.47 -6.03 -0.89
C GLY A 424 4.58 -4.83 0.05
N ALA A 425 4.02 -4.94 1.25
CA ALA A 425 4.16 -3.95 2.30
C ALA A 425 4.23 -4.60 3.68
N VAL A 426 4.82 -3.88 4.63
CA VAL A 426 4.78 -4.24 6.05
C VAL A 426 3.68 -3.46 6.75
N LYS A 427 3.04 -4.07 7.75
CA LYS A 427 1.98 -3.38 8.50
C LYS A 427 2.54 -2.34 9.44
N ARG A 428 3.57 -2.73 10.21
CA ARG A 428 4.29 -1.86 11.14
C ARG A 428 5.78 -2.12 11.04
N CYS A 429 6.57 -1.09 11.29
CA CYS A 429 8.02 -1.19 11.39
C CYS A 429 8.53 -0.31 12.52
N ASN A 430 9.63 -0.74 13.12
CA ASN A 430 10.42 0.04 14.07
C ASN A 430 11.89 -0.16 13.77
N ILE A 431 12.70 0.85 13.97
CA ILE A 431 14.14 0.78 13.76
C ILE A 431 14.86 1.29 14.99
N VAL A 432 15.85 0.54 15.42
CA VAL A 432 16.66 0.86 16.59
C VAL A 432 18.12 0.57 16.27
N GLN A 433 19.01 1.28 16.94
CA GLN A 433 20.44 1.00 16.84
C GLN A 433 20.75 -0.29 17.59
N ASP A 434 21.52 -1.17 16.96
CA ASP A 434 22.04 -2.37 17.61
C ASP A 434 23.07 -1.97 18.68
N GLN A 435 22.72 -2.22 19.94
CA GLN A 435 23.57 -1.88 21.08
C GLN A 435 24.74 -2.86 21.29
N ASP A 436 24.60 -4.07 20.75
CA ASP A 436 25.59 -5.14 20.89
C ASP A 436 26.65 -5.13 19.78
N SER A 437 26.44 -4.32 18.74
CA SER A 437 27.35 -4.23 17.60
C SER A 437 28.30 -3.04 17.72
N PHE A 438 29.60 -3.30 17.53
CA PHE A 438 30.63 -2.24 17.39
C PHE A 438 30.50 -1.45 16.06
N LYS A 439 29.67 -1.90 15.14
CA LYS A 439 29.40 -1.25 13.86
C LYS A 439 28.10 -0.43 13.97
N ARG A 440 27.90 0.50 13.04
CA ARG A 440 26.60 1.18 12.86
C ARG A 440 25.61 0.20 12.25
N ASN A 441 25.19 -0.79 13.02
CA ASN A 441 24.16 -1.73 12.63
C ASN A 441 22.82 -1.25 13.16
N LEU A 442 21.79 -1.33 12.30
CA LEU A 442 20.43 -0.96 12.61
C LEU A 442 19.57 -2.21 12.56
N ASN A 443 18.86 -2.49 13.65
CA ASN A 443 17.88 -3.55 13.72
C ASN A 443 16.52 -2.97 13.33
N MET A 444 15.98 -3.43 12.20
CA MET A 444 14.65 -3.06 11.74
C MET A 444 13.68 -4.19 12.04
N TYR A 445 12.78 -3.95 12.98
CA TYR A 445 11.70 -4.88 13.31
C TYR A 445 10.49 -4.62 12.43
N VAL A 446 10.00 -5.65 11.76
CA VAL A 446 8.86 -5.58 10.84
C VAL A 446 7.80 -6.59 11.21
N ILE A 447 6.55 -6.29 10.88
CA ILE A 447 5.41 -7.19 11.05
C ILE A 447 4.45 -7.04 9.88
N SER A 448 3.87 -8.15 9.45
CA SER A 448 2.87 -8.23 8.38
C SER A 448 1.48 -8.58 8.94
N GLU A 449 0.48 -8.65 8.08
CA GLU A 449 -0.87 -9.14 8.39
C GLU A 449 -1.10 -10.50 7.74
N ASP A 450 -1.87 -11.36 8.41
CA ASP A 450 -2.38 -12.61 7.84
C ASP A 450 -3.66 -12.37 7.00
N SER A 451 -4.31 -13.46 6.55
CA SER A 451 -5.56 -13.39 5.78
C SER A 451 -6.77 -12.88 6.58
N GLU A 452 -6.69 -12.92 7.89
CA GLU A 452 -7.74 -12.47 8.82
C GLU A 452 -7.49 -11.05 9.33
N GLY A 453 -6.33 -10.45 9.00
CA GLY A 453 -5.92 -9.12 9.44
C GLY A 453 -5.20 -9.11 10.79
N ASN A 454 -4.83 -10.28 11.34
CA ASN A 454 -4.01 -10.39 12.54
C ASN A 454 -2.53 -10.21 12.21
N LEU A 455 -1.76 -9.83 13.21
CA LEU A 455 -0.32 -9.62 13.05
C LEU A 455 0.43 -10.96 12.95
N THR A 456 1.32 -11.05 11.96
CA THR A 456 2.13 -12.25 11.70
C THR A 456 3.54 -11.88 11.23
N GLU A 457 4.46 -12.83 11.36
CA GLU A 457 5.85 -12.67 10.88
C GLU A 457 5.89 -12.42 9.38
N SER A 458 6.83 -11.59 8.94
CA SER A 458 7.02 -11.25 7.53
C SER A 458 7.75 -12.35 6.77
N THR A 459 7.38 -12.60 5.49
CA THR A 459 8.06 -13.59 4.65
C THR A 459 9.50 -13.17 4.31
N SER A 460 10.36 -14.16 4.06
CA SER A 460 11.74 -13.93 3.63
C SER A 460 11.80 -13.13 2.32
N THR A 461 10.88 -13.36 1.40
CA THR A 461 10.77 -12.62 0.13
C THR A 461 10.49 -11.13 0.37
N LEU A 462 9.51 -10.83 1.24
CA LEU A 462 9.19 -9.44 1.59
C LEU A 462 10.39 -8.73 2.25
N LYS A 463 11.08 -9.40 3.17
CA LYS A 463 12.30 -8.86 3.81
C LYS A 463 13.42 -8.60 2.80
N SER A 464 13.61 -9.51 1.84
CA SER A 464 14.61 -9.32 0.77
C SER A 464 14.27 -8.15 -0.13
N ASN A 465 13.00 -8.02 -0.55
CA ASN A 465 12.51 -6.89 -1.34
C ASN A 465 12.69 -5.57 -0.58
N LEU A 466 12.37 -5.56 0.71
CA LEU A 466 12.53 -4.38 1.56
C LEU A 466 14.00 -3.99 1.73
N LYS A 467 14.89 -4.97 1.92
CA LYS A 467 16.33 -4.73 2.04
C LYS A 467 16.91 -4.11 0.77
N GLU A 468 16.53 -4.65 -0.39
CA GLU A 468 16.94 -4.12 -1.69
C GLU A 468 16.40 -2.71 -1.93
N TYR A 469 15.13 -2.48 -1.61
CA TYR A 469 14.51 -1.16 -1.73
C TYR A 469 15.22 -0.11 -0.85
N LEU A 470 15.47 -0.44 0.42
CA LEU A 470 16.16 0.44 1.37
C LEU A 470 17.59 0.75 0.97
N SER A 471 18.26 -0.13 0.22
CA SER A 471 19.65 0.06 -0.22
C SER A 471 19.82 1.34 -1.04
N ASN A 472 18.76 1.81 -1.72
CA ASN A 472 18.76 3.02 -2.54
C ASN A 472 18.65 4.33 -1.72
N TYR A 473 18.20 4.24 -0.46
CA TYR A 473 17.90 5.41 0.38
C TYR A 473 18.77 5.54 1.62
N LYS A 474 19.37 4.41 2.08
CA LYS A 474 20.18 4.36 3.29
C LYS A 474 21.50 5.12 3.13
N MET A 475 22.08 5.54 4.24
CA MET A 475 23.44 6.07 4.25
C MET A 475 24.47 4.97 3.92
N ILE A 476 25.60 5.36 3.33
CA ILE A 476 26.66 4.44 2.86
C ILE A 476 27.20 3.55 4.00
N ASN A 477 27.29 4.10 5.20
CA ASN A 477 27.86 3.40 6.36
C ASN A 477 26.84 2.59 7.17
N ASP A 478 25.55 2.68 6.85
CA ASP A 478 24.52 1.98 7.61
C ASP A 478 24.35 0.55 7.08
N THR A 479 24.37 -0.39 8.00
CA THR A 479 23.96 -1.78 7.74
C THR A 479 22.62 -2.01 8.43
N ILE A 480 21.70 -2.69 7.72
CA ILE A 480 20.34 -2.91 8.21
C ILE A 480 20.08 -4.40 8.26
N ASP A 481 19.73 -4.90 9.44
CA ASP A 481 19.21 -6.24 9.64
C ASP A 481 17.71 -6.18 9.83
N ILE A 482 16.96 -6.91 8.99
CA ILE A 482 15.51 -6.93 9.02
C ILE A 482 15.05 -8.16 9.78
N LEU A 483 14.45 -7.92 10.94
CA LEU A 483 14.01 -8.91 11.91
C LEU A 483 12.48 -8.87 12.06
N ASP A 484 11.88 -9.98 12.51
CA ASP A 484 10.46 -9.99 12.85
C ASP A 484 10.23 -9.37 14.22
N ALA A 485 9.19 -8.54 14.34
CA ALA A 485 8.70 -8.10 15.62
C ALA A 485 7.92 -9.25 16.31
N ARG A 486 7.90 -9.23 17.63
CA ARG A 486 7.27 -10.25 18.47
C ARG A 486 5.88 -9.80 18.86
N VAL A 487 4.88 -10.59 18.52
CA VAL A 487 3.49 -10.31 18.85
C VAL A 487 3.19 -10.80 20.28
N VAL A 488 2.59 -9.94 21.08
CA VAL A 488 2.07 -10.25 22.40
C VAL A 488 0.55 -10.08 22.38
N ASN A 489 -0.18 -11.17 22.46
CA ASN A 489 -1.62 -11.14 22.50
C ASN A 489 -2.11 -10.79 23.91
N LEU A 490 -2.96 -9.77 24.01
CA LEU A 490 -3.53 -9.28 25.26
C LEU A 490 -5.02 -9.62 25.36
N GLY A 491 -5.48 -9.79 26.61
CA GLY A 491 -6.88 -9.82 26.96
C GLY A 491 -7.18 -8.74 27.99
N ILE A 492 -8.38 -8.18 27.95
CA ILE A 492 -8.85 -7.12 28.85
C ILE A 492 -10.01 -7.66 29.67
N GLU A 493 -9.91 -7.54 30.98
CA GLU A 493 -10.97 -7.89 31.94
C GLU A 493 -11.40 -6.60 32.66
N ILE A 494 -12.69 -6.25 32.52
CA ILE A 494 -13.25 -5.04 33.15
C ILE A 494 -14.29 -5.38 34.19
N ASP A 495 -14.31 -4.60 35.29
CA ASP A 495 -15.37 -4.64 36.30
C ASP A 495 -15.94 -3.23 36.47
N ILE A 496 -17.23 -3.07 36.14
CA ILE A 496 -17.91 -1.77 36.11
C ILE A 496 -19.12 -1.74 37.03
N VAL A 497 -19.49 -0.55 37.46
CA VAL A 497 -20.73 -0.28 38.20
C VAL A 497 -21.72 0.40 37.25
N ALA A 498 -22.89 -0.21 37.08
CA ALA A 498 -23.95 0.36 36.22
C ALA A 498 -24.93 1.17 37.03
N ASP A 499 -25.62 2.11 36.37
CA ASP A 499 -26.73 2.87 36.93
C ASP A 499 -27.91 1.91 37.18
N GLU A 500 -28.49 1.97 38.37
CA GLU A 500 -29.63 1.15 38.81
C GLU A 500 -30.86 1.35 37.93
N ASN A 501 -31.00 2.50 37.26
CA ASN A 501 -32.11 2.81 36.37
C ASN A 501 -31.99 2.21 34.95
N LYS A 502 -30.85 1.57 34.64
CA LYS A 502 -30.57 0.98 33.31
C LYS A 502 -30.37 -0.53 33.42
N ASN A 503 -30.58 -1.20 32.28
CA ASN A 503 -30.30 -2.62 32.19
C ASN A 503 -28.78 -2.84 32.25
N LYS A 504 -28.32 -3.54 33.31
CA LYS A 504 -26.89 -3.82 33.52
C LYS A 504 -26.20 -4.49 32.35
N PHE A 505 -26.88 -5.43 31.68
CA PHE A 505 -26.30 -6.16 30.54
C PHE A 505 -26.15 -5.28 29.31
N ASP A 506 -27.10 -4.35 29.06
CA ASP A 506 -27.01 -3.40 27.94
C ASP A 506 -25.85 -2.41 28.16
N VAL A 507 -25.68 -1.94 29.40
CA VAL A 507 -24.56 -1.07 29.80
C VAL A 507 -23.22 -1.80 29.64
N LEU A 508 -23.15 -3.07 30.07
CA LEU A 508 -21.94 -3.88 29.92
C LEU A 508 -21.61 -4.10 28.44
N GLN A 509 -22.60 -4.43 27.62
CA GLN A 509 -22.38 -4.61 26.19
C GLN A 509 -21.89 -3.32 25.52
N ALA A 510 -22.51 -2.18 25.85
CA ALA A 510 -22.07 -0.88 25.34
C ALA A 510 -20.64 -0.53 25.77
N ALA A 511 -20.25 -0.89 27.01
CA ALA A 511 -18.90 -0.70 27.52
C ALA A 511 -17.88 -1.55 26.75
N VAL A 512 -18.17 -2.84 26.53
CA VAL A 512 -17.34 -3.75 25.75
C VAL A 512 -17.21 -3.28 24.31
N ASP A 513 -18.32 -2.89 23.69
CA ASP A 513 -18.33 -2.41 22.29
C ASP A 513 -17.57 -1.08 22.13
N SER A 514 -17.62 -0.20 23.15
CA SER A 514 -16.85 1.04 23.16
C SER A 514 -15.33 0.77 23.20
N ILE A 515 -14.88 -0.18 24.01
CA ILE A 515 -13.46 -0.62 24.04
C ILE A 515 -13.07 -1.24 22.71
N LYS A 516 -13.91 -2.13 22.16
CA LYS A 516 -13.65 -2.74 20.84
C LYS A 516 -13.47 -1.68 19.77
N PHE A 517 -14.34 -0.67 19.72
CA PHE A 517 -14.27 0.40 18.74
C PHE A 517 -12.97 1.22 18.86
N GLU A 518 -12.56 1.58 20.09
CA GLU A 518 -11.33 2.33 20.31
C GLU A 518 -10.09 1.51 19.94
N ILE A 519 -10.03 0.23 20.32
CA ILE A 519 -8.89 -0.65 20.06
C ILE A 519 -8.81 -1.06 18.60
N LEU A 520 -9.95 -1.36 17.95
CA LEU A 520 -9.98 -1.68 16.50
C LEU A 520 -9.60 -0.46 15.65
N GLY A 521 -9.87 0.74 16.15
CA GLY A 521 -9.48 2.00 15.48
C GLY A 521 -7.97 2.30 15.57
N SER A 522 -7.29 1.85 16.63
CA SER A 522 -5.87 2.11 16.90
C SER A 522 -5.10 0.82 17.10
N LYS A 523 -4.68 0.17 16.00
CA LYS A 523 -3.72 -0.94 16.10
C LYS A 523 -2.36 -0.39 16.57
N TYR A 524 -1.83 -0.96 17.66
CA TYR A 524 -0.56 -0.54 18.25
C TYR A 524 0.61 -0.62 17.27
N ASN A 525 1.55 0.31 17.39
CA ASN A 525 2.83 0.25 16.72
C ASN A 525 3.82 -0.63 17.51
N ILE A 526 4.92 -1.02 16.85
CA ILE A 526 6.00 -1.73 17.54
C ILE A 526 6.62 -0.78 18.56
N ALA A 527 6.86 -1.26 19.79
CA ALA A 527 7.33 -0.52 20.97
C ALA A 527 6.35 0.50 21.54
N GLU A 528 5.12 0.57 21.06
CA GLU A 528 4.10 1.46 21.60
C GLU A 528 3.57 0.90 22.93
N PRO A 529 3.50 1.72 24.01
CA PRO A 529 2.94 1.28 25.28
C PRO A 529 1.41 1.23 25.24
N VAL A 530 0.83 0.25 25.93
CA VAL A 530 -0.62 0.19 26.16
C VAL A 530 -0.99 1.09 27.33
N ARG A 531 -1.86 2.06 27.10
CA ARG A 531 -2.32 3.02 28.10
C ARG A 531 -3.61 2.54 28.75
N VAL A 532 -3.48 1.97 29.94
CA VAL A 532 -4.64 1.52 30.75
C VAL A 532 -5.57 2.69 31.08
N SER A 533 -5.00 3.89 31.26
CA SER A 533 -5.75 5.12 31.55
C SER A 533 -6.73 5.51 30.42
N ASP A 534 -6.41 5.21 29.18
CA ASP A 534 -7.29 5.52 28.05
C ASP A 534 -8.53 4.60 28.07
N ILE A 535 -8.34 3.32 28.41
CA ILE A 535 -9.44 2.36 28.59
C ILE A 535 -10.37 2.83 29.72
N PHE A 536 -9.81 3.27 30.86
CA PHE A 536 -10.61 3.84 31.95
C PHE A 536 -11.43 5.06 31.49
N ARG A 537 -10.83 5.96 30.71
CA ARG A 537 -11.50 7.14 30.20
C ARG A 537 -12.65 6.77 29.25
N THR A 538 -12.41 5.82 28.36
CA THR A 538 -13.43 5.36 27.42
C THR A 538 -14.61 4.74 28.13
N LEU A 539 -14.37 3.88 29.11
CA LEU A 539 -15.42 3.26 29.93
C LEU A 539 -16.26 4.29 30.69
N LYS A 540 -15.63 5.32 31.28
CA LYS A 540 -16.34 6.38 32.01
C LYS A 540 -17.21 7.27 31.14
N ASN A 541 -16.94 7.32 29.84
CA ASN A 541 -17.76 8.08 28.89
C ASN A 541 -18.97 7.31 28.36
N VAL A 542 -19.08 6.01 28.68
CA VAL A 542 -20.23 5.20 28.28
C VAL A 542 -21.44 5.56 29.12
N ASP A 543 -22.55 5.85 28.46
CA ASP A 543 -23.80 6.23 29.12
C ASP A 543 -24.38 5.07 29.95
N GLY A 544 -24.49 5.28 31.25
CA GLY A 544 -24.95 4.28 32.24
C GLY A 544 -23.84 3.61 33.06
N VAL A 545 -22.57 3.91 32.80
CA VAL A 545 -21.46 3.52 33.66
C VAL A 545 -21.27 4.58 34.73
N LEU A 546 -21.49 4.21 35.98
CA LEU A 546 -21.28 5.09 37.15
C LEU A 546 -19.80 5.13 37.53
N ASP A 547 -19.16 3.96 37.64
CA ASP A 547 -17.74 3.88 37.96
C ASP A 547 -17.11 2.61 37.34
N VAL A 548 -15.76 2.66 37.22
CA VAL A 548 -14.95 1.55 36.76
C VAL A 548 -14.09 1.08 37.92
N ILE A 549 -14.32 -0.15 38.40
CA ILE A 549 -13.64 -0.70 39.57
C ILE A 549 -12.24 -1.16 39.21
N THR A 550 -12.12 -2.01 38.19
CA THR A 550 -10.84 -2.54 37.72
C THR A 550 -10.80 -2.67 36.19
N VAL A 551 -9.60 -2.51 35.65
CA VAL A 551 -9.24 -2.87 34.29
C VAL A 551 -7.96 -3.68 34.39
N ASP A 552 -8.07 -4.98 34.21
CA ASP A 552 -6.93 -5.89 34.23
C ASP A 552 -6.57 -6.31 32.82
N ILE A 553 -5.29 -6.16 32.47
CA ILE A 553 -4.76 -6.59 31.16
C ILE A 553 -3.86 -7.79 31.38
N THR A 554 -4.24 -8.89 30.76
CA THR A 554 -3.55 -10.18 30.89
C THR A 554 -2.99 -10.63 29.53
N ARG A 555 -1.92 -11.42 29.56
CA ARG A 555 -1.42 -12.07 28.35
C ARG A 555 -2.28 -13.28 28.03
N LYS A 556 -2.75 -13.37 26.79
CA LYS A 556 -3.39 -14.58 26.25
C LYS A 556 -2.34 -15.53 25.68
N SER A 557 -2.50 -16.83 25.94
CA SER A 557 -1.60 -17.89 25.49
C SER A 557 -2.40 -19.15 25.12
N GLY A 558 -1.88 -19.94 24.21
CA GLY A 558 -2.52 -21.16 23.70
C GLY A 558 -2.20 -21.38 22.23
N SER A 559 -2.74 -22.42 21.63
CA SER A 559 -2.48 -22.79 20.22
C SER A 559 -2.94 -21.76 19.20
N LEU A 560 -3.89 -20.88 19.58
CA LEU A 560 -4.42 -19.81 18.71
C LEU A 560 -3.70 -18.48 18.87
N TYR A 561 -2.83 -18.34 19.87
CA TYR A 561 -2.11 -17.12 20.21
C TYR A 561 -0.60 -17.27 20.02
N SER A 562 0.11 -16.15 20.04
CA SER A 562 1.57 -16.15 19.99
C SER A 562 2.19 -16.95 21.14
N SER A 563 3.20 -17.75 20.83
CA SER A 563 3.97 -18.52 21.83
C SER A 563 4.95 -17.65 22.61
N PHE A 564 5.21 -16.41 22.16
CA PHE A 564 6.18 -15.52 22.81
C PHE A 564 5.77 -15.17 24.24
N SER A 565 6.66 -15.46 25.21
CA SER A 565 6.42 -15.18 26.62
C SER A 565 6.77 -13.73 26.94
N TYR A 566 5.80 -12.99 27.47
CA TYR A 566 5.95 -11.61 27.90
C TYR A 566 5.36 -11.41 29.30
N ASP A 567 6.15 -10.85 30.20
CA ASP A 567 5.69 -10.54 31.56
C ASP A 567 5.00 -9.17 31.57
N VAL A 568 3.68 -9.17 31.42
CA VAL A 568 2.86 -7.95 31.42
C VAL A 568 2.99 -7.21 32.75
N LYS A 569 2.96 -7.93 33.89
CA LYS A 569 3.01 -7.31 35.21
C LYS A 569 4.37 -6.70 35.52
N GLY A 570 5.46 -7.38 35.15
CA GLY A 570 6.82 -6.87 35.33
C GLY A 570 7.14 -5.65 34.44
N ASN A 571 6.44 -5.51 33.33
CA ASN A 571 6.59 -4.38 32.41
C ASN A 571 5.49 -3.31 32.56
N THR A 572 4.65 -3.42 33.60
CA THR A 572 3.67 -2.39 33.95
C THR A 572 4.36 -1.30 34.77
N SER A 573 4.06 -0.03 34.49
CA SER A 573 4.56 1.10 35.25
C SER A 573 4.15 1.01 36.72
N PRO A 574 4.91 1.56 37.69
CA PRO A 574 4.61 1.47 39.10
C PRO A 574 3.24 2.01 39.51
N ASP A 575 2.69 2.94 38.71
CA ASP A 575 1.35 3.52 38.90
C ASP A 575 0.23 2.70 38.21
N GLY A 576 0.56 1.57 37.56
CA GLY A 576 -0.40 0.70 36.90
C GLY A 576 -1.05 1.27 35.64
N ARG A 577 -0.60 2.43 35.15
CA ARG A 577 -1.26 3.17 34.04
C ARG A 577 -0.75 2.83 32.66
N LEU A 578 0.45 2.29 32.55
CA LEU A 578 1.13 1.99 31.27
C LEU A 578 1.72 0.59 31.31
N ILE A 579 1.53 -0.15 30.23
CA ILE A 579 2.28 -1.38 29.96
C ILE A 579 3.31 -1.01 28.90
N LEU A 580 4.58 -1.09 29.25
CA LEU A 580 5.67 -0.70 28.38
C LEU A 580 5.90 -1.76 27.30
N GLY A 581 6.05 -1.34 26.05
CA GLY A 581 6.46 -2.20 24.95
C GLY A 581 7.99 -2.18 24.80
N ARG A 582 8.61 -3.36 24.68
CA ARG A 582 10.02 -3.45 24.28
C ARG A 582 10.17 -3.07 22.81
N GLU A 583 11.36 -2.69 22.39
CA GLU A 583 11.69 -2.21 21.03
C GLU A 583 11.30 -3.20 19.91
N ASP A 584 11.25 -4.49 20.24
CA ASP A 584 10.94 -5.62 19.36
C ASP A 584 9.51 -6.16 19.51
N VAL A 585 8.69 -5.56 20.37
CA VAL A 585 7.36 -6.08 20.76
C VAL A 585 6.25 -5.21 20.18
N VAL A 586 5.19 -5.87 19.71
CA VAL A 586 3.91 -5.25 19.33
C VAL A 586 2.77 -5.93 20.10
N PHE A 587 1.85 -5.13 20.62
CA PHE A 587 0.66 -5.62 21.32
C PHE A 587 -0.51 -5.79 20.34
N GLU A 588 -1.29 -6.85 20.55
CA GLU A 588 -2.46 -7.16 19.75
C GLU A 588 -3.57 -7.77 20.63
N ILE A 589 -4.82 -7.41 20.36
CA ILE A 589 -6.00 -8.14 20.81
C ILE A 589 -6.52 -8.91 19.60
N LYS A 590 -6.25 -10.22 19.59
CA LYS A 590 -6.47 -11.05 18.40
C LYS A 590 -7.93 -11.35 18.15
N TYR A 591 -8.66 -11.68 19.22
CA TYR A 591 -10.09 -12.02 19.15
C TYR A 591 -10.90 -11.10 20.09
N PRO A 592 -11.26 -9.88 19.64
CA PRO A 592 -11.92 -8.90 20.51
C PRO A 592 -13.20 -9.41 21.18
N ASP A 593 -13.92 -10.35 20.54
CA ASP A 593 -15.16 -10.91 21.08
C ASP A 593 -14.94 -11.87 22.27
N SER A 594 -13.78 -12.49 22.35
CA SER A 594 -13.44 -13.45 23.42
C SER A 594 -12.37 -12.92 24.37
N ASP A 595 -11.55 -11.97 23.92
CA ASP A 595 -10.42 -11.46 24.68
C ASP A 595 -10.78 -10.24 25.53
N ILE A 596 -11.93 -9.60 25.27
CA ILE A 596 -12.48 -8.50 26.08
C ILE A 596 -13.67 -9.06 26.84
N ILE A 597 -13.52 -9.20 28.16
CA ILE A 597 -14.52 -9.78 29.05
C ILE A 597 -14.87 -8.74 30.11
N GLY A 598 -16.16 -8.61 30.43
CA GLY A 598 -16.61 -7.67 31.45
C GLY A 598 -17.54 -8.30 32.49
N THR A 599 -17.48 -7.74 33.68
CA THR A 599 -18.44 -7.97 34.75
C THR A 599 -19.08 -6.65 35.16
N VAL A 600 -20.36 -6.70 35.55
CA VAL A 600 -21.13 -5.51 35.96
C VAL A 600 -21.78 -5.74 37.31
N ARG A 601 -21.64 -4.75 38.16
CA ARG A 601 -22.24 -4.75 39.52
C ARG A 601 -23.39 -3.76 39.61
#